data_f2be9db8c77a8cce2ae9e18201b31b22
#
_entry.id   f2be9db8c77a8cce2ae9e18201b31b22
#
_cell.length_a   1.000
_cell.length_b   1.000
_cell.length_c   1.000
_cell.angle_alpha   90.00
_cell.angle_beta   90.00
_cell.angle_gamma   90.00
#
_symmetry.space_group_name_H-M   'P 1'
#
loop_
_entity.id
_entity.type
_entity.pdbx_description
1 polymer ?
#
loop_
_entity_poly.entity_id
_entity_poly.type
_entity_poly.pdbx_seq_one_letter_code
_entity_poly.pdbx_strand_id
1 'polypeptide(L)'
;MDRTIVRHSTFNLPSMRRLWQVLGEYDALVEYIELTTRMFKTSFESQHELTFPEFLSSEAMKENICLNDLTLDNYETFKYKYYLILPNSSFDRFLDDFMIDFHTLFDKNIPLSRHKTKLHSIVDYLVGDSFSISLEDFSISLYDYYRLIRNSLAHDSLKKEPEIVDIFSSLNIADVHSRYPRLSAPHDMDNLTFDDFILCTANIKSIADKLTKSLENKIDWGKFSRRNSNLFPKLKKFRSNRTRQVSYIKNVISDIYGIRLSDTCVDNILISIE
;
A
#
# COMPACT_ATOMS: atom_id res chain seq x y z
N MET A 1 28.06 -23.15 -8.17
CA MET A 1 26.86 -23.46 -7.38
C MET A 1 25.71 -22.66 -7.97
N ASP A 2 24.93 -23.28 -8.84
CA ASP A 2 23.78 -22.70 -9.48
C ASP A 2 22.66 -22.54 -8.43
N ARG A 3 22.41 -21.31 -7.98
CA ARG A 3 21.22 -21.00 -7.20
C ARG A 3 20.04 -20.85 -8.16
N THR A 4 19.41 -21.96 -8.49
CA THR A 4 18.09 -21.94 -9.12
C THR A 4 17.12 -21.32 -8.13
N ILE A 5 16.89 -20.01 -8.25
CA ILE A 5 15.84 -19.33 -7.50
C ILE A 5 14.53 -19.85 -8.06
N VAL A 6 13.93 -20.81 -7.37
CA VAL A 6 12.53 -21.20 -7.62
C VAL A 6 11.69 -19.98 -7.22
N ARG A 7 11.37 -19.13 -8.19
CA ARG A 7 10.37 -18.09 -7.98
C ARG A 7 9.03 -18.79 -7.80
N HIS A 8 8.57 -18.90 -6.56
CA HIS A 8 7.18 -19.24 -6.31
C HIS A 8 6.34 -18.18 -7.01
N SER A 9 5.56 -18.59 -8.01
CA SER A 9 4.60 -17.71 -8.68
C SER A 9 3.50 -17.39 -7.66
N THR A 10 3.42 -16.14 -7.23
CA THR A 10 2.37 -15.66 -6.31
C THR A 10 1.41 -14.80 -7.09
N PHE A 11 0.11 -15.05 -6.93
CA PHE A 11 -0.93 -14.22 -7.52
C PHE A 11 -0.75 -12.75 -7.10
N ASN A 12 -0.77 -11.86 -8.08
CA ASN A 12 -0.57 -10.45 -7.87
C ASN A 12 -1.37 -9.63 -8.90
N LEU A 13 -2.05 -8.59 -8.43
CA LEU A 13 -2.81 -7.67 -9.29
C LEU A 13 -1.92 -6.56 -9.88
N PRO A 14 -2.27 -6.01 -11.06
CA PRO A 14 -1.64 -4.79 -11.58
C PRO A 14 -1.68 -3.62 -10.59
N SER A 15 -2.82 -3.40 -9.89
CA SER A 15 -2.97 -2.41 -8.83
C SER A 15 -1.98 -2.60 -7.68
N MET A 16 -1.80 -3.85 -7.24
CA MET A 16 -0.86 -4.19 -6.16
C MET A 16 0.60 -3.90 -6.53
N ARG A 17 1.01 -4.27 -7.75
CA ARG A 17 2.38 -3.98 -8.24
C ARG A 17 2.65 -2.49 -8.28
N ARG A 18 1.67 -1.69 -8.72
CA ARG A 18 1.78 -0.24 -8.75
C ARG A 18 1.90 0.35 -7.35
N LEU A 19 1.08 -0.13 -6.40
CA LEU A 19 1.18 0.29 -5.00
C LEU A 19 2.57 -0.01 -4.42
N TRP A 20 3.10 -1.23 -4.63
CA TRP A 20 4.41 -1.62 -4.13
C TRP A 20 5.54 -0.76 -4.72
N GLN A 21 5.46 -0.44 -6.01
CA GLN A 21 6.44 0.43 -6.65
C GLN A 21 6.42 1.83 -6.03
N VAL A 22 5.24 2.46 -5.95
CA VAL A 22 5.11 3.83 -5.41
C VAL A 22 5.53 3.89 -3.94
N LEU A 23 5.08 2.92 -3.12
CA LEU A 23 5.48 2.90 -1.71
C LEU A 23 6.99 2.62 -1.55
N GLY A 24 7.58 1.75 -2.38
CA GLY A 24 9.01 1.48 -2.31
C GLY A 24 9.87 2.70 -2.65
N GLU A 25 9.49 3.48 -3.66
CA GLU A 25 10.17 4.74 -4.02
C GLU A 25 10.03 5.78 -2.89
N TYR A 26 8.85 5.84 -2.27
CA TYR A 26 8.58 6.78 -1.18
C TYR A 26 9.26 6.36 0.13
N ASP A 27 9.23 5.09 0.49
CA ASP A 27 9.93 4.54 1.66
C ASP A 27 11.43 4.94 1.59
N ALA A 28 12.07 4.73 0.43
CA ALA A 28 13.47 5.09 0.24
C ALA A 28 13.73 6.60 0.39
N LEU A 29 12.82 7.45 -0.10
CA LEU A 29 12.92 8.89 0.07
C LEU A 29 12.78 9.30 1.55
N VAL A 30 11.79 8.77 2.25
CA VAL A 30 11.54 9.08 3.67
C VAL A 30 12.69 8.57 4.55
N GLU A 31 13.20 7.36 4.28
CA GLU A 31 14.37 6.82 4.98
C GLU A 31 15.61 7.70 4.79
N TYR A 32 15.82 8.22 3.57
CA TYR A 32 16.91 9.16 3.29
C TYR A 32 16.72 10.49 4.07
N ILE A 33 15.52 11.07 4.05
CA ILE A 33 15.21 12.29 4.79
C ILE A 33 15.40 12.05 6.30
N GLU A 34 14.92 10.94 6.83
CA GLU A 34 15.06 10.60 8.24
C GLU A 34 16.53 10.44 8.64
N LEU A 35 17.32 9.73 7.83
CA LEU A 35 18.76 9.58 8.06
C LEU A 35 19.46 10.93 8.09
N THR A 36 19.23 11.79 7.10
CA THR A 36 19.87 13.12 7.03
C THR A 36 19.43 14.02 8.15
N THR A 37 18.17 13.95 8.58
CA THR A 37 17.65 14.67 9.74
C THR A 37 18.32 14.23 11.04
N ARG A 38 18.50 12.93 11.26
CA ARG A 38 19.20 12.41 12.45
C ARG A 38 20.65 12.83 12.47
N MET A 39 21.33 12.78 11.32
CA MET A 39 22.71 13.26 11.20
C MET A 39 22.81 14.76 11.52
N PHE A 40 21.88 15.58 11.01
CA PHE A 40 21.82 17.01 11.27
C PHE A 40 21.58 17.30 12.76
N LYS A 41 20.65 16.56 13.39
CA LYS A 41 20.37 16.66 14.83
C LYS A 41 21.62 16.32 15.67
N THR A 42 22.32 15.26 15.34
CA THR A 42 23.58 14.89 16.00
C THR A 42 24.64 16.00 15.85
N SER A 43 24.73 16.63 14.67
CA SER A 43 25.63 17.76 14.45
C SER A 43 25.27 18.96 15.30
N PHE A 44 23.99 19.28 15.48
CA PHE A 44 23.52 20.31 16.39
C PHE A 44 23.87 19.98 17.86
N GLU A 45 23.57 18.74 18.31
CA GLU A 45 23.85 18.31 19.69
C GLU A 45 25.34 18.37 20.05
N SER A 46 26.22 18.32 19.07
CA SER A 46 27.67 18.50 19.26
C SER A 46 28.09 19.97 19.43
N GLN A 47 27.22 20.92 19.14
CA GLN A 47 27.46 22.37 19.18
C GLN A 47 26.87 22.97 20.45
N HIS A 48 27.61 22.95 21.57
CA HIS A 48 27.12 23.33 22.88
C HIS A 48 26.85 24.84 23.08
N GLU A 49 27.19 25.68 22.12
CA GLU A 49 27.11 27.14 22.26
C GLU A 49 25.93 27.78 21.53
N LEU A 50 25.26 27.07 20.64
CA LEU A 50 24.18 27.60 19.81
C LEU A 50 22.83 27.02 20.21
N THR A 51 21.79 27.85 20.14
CA THR A 51 20.41 27.36 20.15
C THR A 51 20.08 26.69 18.79
N PHE A 52 19.06 25.84 18.74
CA PHE A 52 18.67 25.19 17.49
C PHE A 52 18.33 26.19 16.36
N PRO A 53 17.60 27.30 16.58
CA PRO A 53 17.37 28.32 15.55
C PRO A 53 18.65 28.99 15.03
N GLU A 54 19.61 29.30 15.94
CA GLU A 54 20.89 29.87 15.52
C GLU A 54 21.73 28.91 14.68
N PHE A 55 21.81 27.66 15.13
CA PHE A 55 22.50 26.62 14.37
C PHE A 55 21.85 26.43 12.98
N LEU A 56 20.53 26.29 12.94
CA LEU A 56 19.77 26.10 11.70
C LEU A 56 19.97 27.28 10.73
N SER A 57 19.93 28.52 11.25
CA SER A 57 20.17 29.73 10.45
C SER A 57 21.60 29.77 9.90
N SER A 58 22.57 29.38 10.72
CA SER A 58 23.98 29.31 10.28
C SER A 58 24.19 28.31 9.16
N GLU A 59 23.63 27.12 9.27
CA GLU A 59 23.73 26.10 8.23
C GLU A 59 22.99 26.49 6.94
N ALA A 60 21.78 27.06 7.10
CA ALA A 60 21.00 27.54 5.95
C ALA A 60 21.74 28.65 5.16
N MET A 61 22.43 29.57 5.85
CA MET A 61 23.25 30.59 5.21
C MET A 61 24.38 29.98 4.35
N LYS A 62 25.02 28.90 4.82
CA LYS A 62 26.08 28.22 4.06
C LYS A 62 25.56 27.63 2.74
N GLU A 63 24.30 27.20 2.75
CA GLU A 63 23.63 26.57 1.61
C GLU A 63 22.80 27.56 0.77
N ASN A 64 22.80 28.86 1.10
CA ASN A 64 21.98 29.91 0.46
C ASN A 64 20.47 29.61 0.56
N ILE A 65 20.02 29.01 1.65
CA ILE A 65 18.61 28.75 1.93
C ILE A 65 18.08 29.83 2.89
N CYS A 66 16.97 30.46 2.53
CA CYS A 66 16.24 31.38 3.42
C CYS A 66 15.18 30.59 4.18
N LEU A 67 15.30 30.51 5.50
CA LEU A 67 14.35 29.80 6.36
C LEU A 67 13.40 30.80 7.01
N ASN A 68 12.15 30.36 7.18
CA ASN A 68 11.19 31.00 8.08
C ASN A 68 11.43 30.47 9.51
N ASP A 69 10.76 31.12 10.49
CA ASP A 69 10.85 30.68 11.88
C ASP A 69 10.33 29.25 12.06
N LEU A 70 11.23 28.35 12.44
CA LEU A 70 10.94 26.94 12.69
C LEU A 70 11.55 26.53 14.02
N THR A 71 10.72 25.98 14.91
CA THR A 71 11.18 25.36 16.15
C THR A 71 11.44 23.88 15.95
N LEU A 72 12.33 23.29 16.77
CA LEU A 72 12.63 21.84 16.69
C LEU A 72 11.37 21.00 16.92
N ASP A 73 10.55 21.38 17.92
CA ASP A 73 9.31 20.64 18.25
C ASP A 73 8.30 20.70 17.11
N ASN A 74 8.09 21.88 16.51
CA ASN A 74 7.22 22.02 15.35
C ASN A 74 7.72 21.19 14.15
N TYR A 75 9.03 21.20 13.92
CA TYR A 75 9.62 20.44 12.83
C TYR A 75 9.36 18.94 12.96
N GLU A 76 9.64 18.34 14.13
CA GLU A 76 9.44 16.89 14.33
C GLU A 76 7.97 16.50 14.21
N THR A 77 7.06 17.26 14.84
CA THR A 77 5.62 17.01 14.76
C THR A 77 5.11 17.07 13.32
N PHE A 78 5.47 18.11 12.57
CA PHE A 78 5.03 18.25 11.19
C PHE A 78 5.67 17.18 10.28
N LYS A 79 6.96 16.94 10.40
CA LYS A 79 7.68 15.95 9.59
C LYS A 79 6.98 14.59 9.58
N TYR A 80 6.68 14.05 10.75
CA TYR A 80 6.07 12.72 10.85
C TYR A 80 4.62 12.70 10.38
N LYS A 81 3.86 13.77 10.60
CA LYS A 81 2.52 13.92 10.01
C LYS A 81 2.59 13.93 8.48
N TYR A 82 3.53 14.68 7.90
CA TYR A 82 3.71 14.74 6.43
C TYR A 82 4.12 13.39 5.82
N TYR A 83 4.89 12.57 6.55
CA TYR A 83 5.24 11.23 6.07
C TYR A 83 4.01 10.32 5.87
N LEU A 84 2.89 10.58 6.54
CA LEU A 84 1.66 9.79 6.39
C LEU A 84 0.82 10.16 5.16
N ILE A 85 1.10 11.30 4.51
CA ILE A 85 0.25 11.81 3.40
C ILE A 85 0.30 10.87 2.19
N LEU A 86 1.48 10.56 1.69
CA LEU A 86 1.62 9.80 0.46
C LEU A 86 1.21 8.32 0.60
N PRO A 87 1.57 7.60 1.67
CA PRO A 87 1.10 6.22 1.86
C PRO A 87 -0.42 6.11 1.83
N ASN A 88 -1.12 6.97 2.57
CA ASN A 88 -2.59 6.97 2.60
C ASN A 88 -3.18 7.33 1.23
N SER A 89 -2.63 8.35 0.54
CA SER A 89 -3.10 8.75 -0.80
C SER A 89 -2.84 7.66 -1.84
N SER A 90 -1.70 6.97 -1.75
CA SER A 90 -1.36 5.85 -2.62
C SER A 90 -2.27 4.65 -2.39
N PHE A 91 -2.68 4.41 -1.14
CA PHE A 91 -3.62 3.35 -0.82
C PHE A 91 -5.05 3.69 -1.27
N ASP A 92 -5.51 4.93 -1.14
CA ASP A 92 -6.79 5.37 -1.70
C ASP A 92 -6.85 5.10 -3.21
N ARG A 93 -5.75 5.39 -3.93
CA ARG A 93 -5.63 5.09 -5.36
C ARG A 93 -5.58 3.58 -5.62
N PHE A 94 -4.88 2.82 -4.80
CA PHE A 94 -4.87 1.35 -4.91
C PHE A 94 -6.29 0.80 -4.80
N LEU A 95 -7.11 1.29 -3.87
CA LEU A 95 -8.50 0.83 -3.72
C LEU A 95 -9.34 1.11 -4.98
N ASP A 96 -9.13 2.25 -5.65
CA ASP A 96 -9.76 2.55 -6.94
C ASP A 96 -9.29 1.58 -8.04
N ASP A 97 -7.99 1.40 -8.17
CA ASP A 97 -7.39 0.48 -9.13
C ASP A 97 -7.79 -0.99 -8.84
N PHE A 98 -7.91 -1.38 -7.57
CA PHE A 98 -8.39 -2.71 -7.15
C PHE A 98 -9.82 -2.96 -7.61
N MET A 99 -10.71 -1.99 -7.51
CA MET A 99 -12.08 -2.13 -8.00
C MET A 99 -12.11 -2.32 -9.53
N ILE A 100 -11.20 -1.68 -10.28
CA ILE A 100 -11.03 -1.87 -11.73
C ILE A 100 -10.53 -3.28 -12.02
N ASP A 101 -9.50 -3.75 -11.31
CA ASP A 101 -8.98 -5.11 -11.44
C ASP A 101 -10.07 -6.15 -11.09
N PHE A 102 -10.84 -5.91 -10.03
CA PHE A 102 -11.97 -6.75 -9.63
C PHE A 102 -13.02 -6.82 -10.74
N HIS A 103 -13.43 -5.68 -11.29
CA HIS A 103 -14.37 -5.65 -12.42
C HIS A 103 -13.83 -6.43 -13.63
N THR A 104 -12.56 -6.26 -13.95
CA THR A 104 -11.90 -6.98 -15.05
C THR A 104 -11.93 -8.50 -14.86
N LEU A 105 -11.70 -8.95 -13.62
CA LEU A 105 -11.66 -10.39 -13.29
C LEU A 105 -13.06 -11.02 -13.23
N PHE A 106 -14.04 -10.34 -12.63
CA PHE A 106 -15.34 -10.93 -12.28
C PHE A 106 -16.54 -10.38 -13.05
N ASP A 107 -16.38 -9.29 -13.81
CA ASP A 107 -17.48 -8.58 -14.47
C ASP A 107 -18.56 -8.10 -13.50
N LYS A 108 -18.14 -7.68 -12.34
CA LYS A 108 -18.97 -7.18 -11.25
C LYS A 108 -18.40 -5.86 -10.74
N ASN A 109 -19.28 -4.98 -10.26
CA ASN A 109 -18.86 -3.74 -9.61
C ASN A 109 -19.03 -3.88 -8.08
N ILE A 110 -18.06 -3.35 -7.34
CA ILE A 110 -18.17 -3.23 -5.89
C ILE A 110 -18.94 -1.95 -5.58
N PRO A 111 -20.14 -2.02 -4.96
CA PRO A 111 -20.89 -0.83 -4.59
C PRO A 111 -20.26 -0.11 -3.40
N LEU A 112 -20.08 1.20 -3.51
CA LEU A 112 -19.57 2.01 -2.41
C LEU A 112 -20.72 2.59 -1.58
N SER A 113 -20.65 2.43 -0.26
CA SER A 113 -21.58 3.03 0.67
C SER A 113 -21.20 4.49 0.95
N ARG A 114 -22.19 5.39 1.00
CA ARG A 114 -21.98 6.80 1.37
C ARG A 114 -21.60 7.01 2.83
N HIS A 115 -21.87 6.02 3.68
CA HIS A 115 -21.67 6.09 5.13
C HIS A 115 -20.45 5.32 5.62
N LYS A 116 -19.65 4.75 4.69
CA LYS A 116 -18.47 3.95 5.00
C LYS A 116 -17.29 4.43 4.18
N THR A 117 -16.08 4.17 4.68
CA THR A 117 -14.87 4.38 3.85
C THR A 117 -14.85 3.41 2.68
N LYS A 118 -14.06 3.72 1.67
CA LYS A 118 -13.89 2.85 0.50
C LYS A 118 -13.42 1.46 0.91
N LEU A 119 -12.43 1.37 1.81
CA LEU A 119 -11.93 0.10 2.32
C LEU A 119 -13.04 -0.72 2.98
N HIS A 120 -13.83 -0.13 3.90
CA HIS A 120 -14.93 -0.82 4.55
C HIS A 120 -15.96 -1.33 3.53
N SER A 121 -16.31 -0.52 2.52
CA SER A 121 -17.27 -0.93 1.49
C SER A 121 -16.75 -2.13 0.68
N ILE A 122 -15.46 -2.14 0.34
CA ILE A 122 -14.82 -3.25 -0.37
C ILE A 122 -14.82 -4.51 0.49
N VAL A 123 -14.39 -4.41 1.75
CA VAL A 123 -14.33 -5.56 2.66
C VAL A 123 -15.71 -6.17 2.89
N ASP A 124 -16.71 -5.34 3.18
CA ASP A 124 -18.09 -5.80 3.38
C ASP A 124 -18.63 -6.53 2.15
N TYR A 125 -18.38 -5.98 0.95
CA TYR A 125 -18.81 -6.60 -0.30
C TYR A 125 -18.14 -7.96 -0.51
N LEU A 126 -16.82 -8.03 -0.31
CA LEU A 126 -16.07 -9.28 -0.50
C LEU A 126 -16.53 -10.37 0.49
N VAL A 127 -16.75 -10.02 1.75
CA VAL A 127 -17.30 -10.95 2.76
C VAL A 127 -18.71 -11.39 2.36
N GLY A 128 -19.58 -10.47 1.96
CA GLY A 128 -20.96 -10.77 1.55
C GLY A 128 -21.06 -11.63 0.29
N ASP A 129 -20.12 -11.50 -0.66
CA ASP A 129 -20.04 -12.32 -1.90
C ASP A 129 -19.15 -13.58 -1.70
N SER A 130 -18.92 -13.99 -0.44
CA SER A 130 -18.23 -15.21 -0.03
C SER A 130 -16.74 -15.30 -0.45
N PHE A 131 -16.06 -14.18 -0.59
CA PHE A 131 -14.61 -14.16 -0.69
C PHE A 131 -13.98 -14.40 0.67
N SER A 132 -12.97 -15.26 0.74
CA SER A 132 -12.24 -15.53 1.97
C SER A 132 -11.20 -14.44 2.20
N ILE A 133 -11.58 -13.40 2.93
CA ILE A 133 -10.66 -12.34 3.36
C ILE A 133 -10.38 -12.49 4.85
N SER A 134 -9.11 -12.49 5.24
CA SER A 134 -8.66 -12.57 6.64
C SER A 134 -7.84 -11.33 6.95
N LEU A 135 -8.51 -10.27 7.38
CA LEU A 135 -7.86 -9.09 7.96
C LEU A 135 -7.79 -9.27 9.48
N GLU A 136 -6.71 -8.83 10.10
CA GLU A 136 -6.65 -8.65 11.55
C GLU A 136 -7.57 -7.51 11.96
N ASP A 137 -8.28 -7.65 13.09
CA ASP A 137 -9.27 -6.67 13.56
C ASP A 137 -8.66 -5.26 13.72
N PHE A 138 -7.41 -5.19 14.20
CA PHE A 138 -6.71 -3.92 14.33
C PHE A 138 -6.33 -3.25 13.00
N SER A 139 -6.19 -4.00 11.89
CA SER A 139 -5.63 -3.47 10.63
C SER A 139 -6.51 -2.37 10.03
N ILE A 140 -7.83 -2.53 10.09
CA ILE A 140 -8.78 -1.54 9.56
C ILE A 140 -8.79 -0.30 10.46
N SER A 141 -8.89 -0.49 11.79
CA SER A 141 -8.88 0.61 12.74
C SER A 141 -7.58 1.42 12.68
N LEU A 142 -6.44 0.74 12.52
CA LEU A 142 -5.13 1.36 12.35
C LEU A 142 -5.03 2.16 11.04
N TYR A 143 -5.59 1.63 9.94
CA TYR A 143 -5.70 2.39 8.69
C TYR A 143 -6.57 3.63 8.86
N ASP A 144 -7.74 3.51 9.48
CA ASP A 144 -8.63 4.65 9.72
C ASP A 144 -7.98 5.70 10.60
N TYR A 145 -7.22 5.31 11.62
CA TYR A 145 -6.46 6.21 12.47
C TYR A 145 -5.48 7.09 11.65
N TYR A 146 -4.59 6.47 10.89
CA TYR A 146 -3.61 7.22 10.08
C TYR A 146 -4.27 8.01 8.94
N ARG A 147 -5.37 7.51 8.36
CA ARG A 147 -6.15 8.22 7.36
C ARG A 147 -6.78 9.50 7.92
N LEU A 148 -7.31 9.46 9.13
CA LEU A 148 -7.88 10.64 9.79
C LEU A 148 -6.80 11.68 10.10
N ILE A 149 -5.63 11.28 10.59
CA ILE A 149 -4.49 12.20 10.77
C ILE A 149 -4.14 12.88 9.43
N ARG A 150 -4.04 12.12 8.35
CA ARG A 150 -3.78 12.71 7.02
C ARG A 150 -4.88 13.68 6.59
N ASN A 151 -6.12 13.36 6.85
CA ASN A 151 -7.24 14.23 6.49
C ASN A 151 -7.23 15.53 7.30
N SER A 152 -6.92 15.48 8.60
CA SER A 152 -6.82 16.68 9.43
C SER A 152 -5.75 17.66 8.91
N LEU A 153 -4.64 17.15 8.37
CA LEU A 153 -3.62 17.97 7.71
C LEU A 153 -4.11 18.61 6.41
N ALA A 154 -4.86 17.85 5.61
CA ALA A 154 -5.34 18.33 4.31
C ALA A 154 -6.42 19.43 4.44
N HIS A 155 -7.11 19.47 5.58
CA HIS A 155 -8.18 20.43 5.85
C HIS A 155 -7.78 21.58 6.81
N ASP A 156 -6.46 21.76 7.06
CA ASP A 156 -5.90 22.79 7.95
C ASP A 156 -6.51 22.79 9.35
N SER A 157 -7.00 21.65 9.78
CA SER A 157 -7.56 21.44 11.11
C SER A 157 -6.42 20.98 12.04
N LEU A 158 -5.64 21.96 12.51
CA LEU A 158 -4.56 21.70 13.50
C LEU A 158 -5.10 21.26 14.88
N LYS A 159 -6.42 21.27 15.05
CA LYS A 159 -7.06 20.83 16.29
C LYS A 159 -7.22 19.33 16.29
N LYS A 160 -6.93 18.71 17.43
CA LYS A 160 -7.17 17.30 17.69
C LYS A 160 -8.66 17.00 17.53
N GLU A 161 -9.02 16.34 16.41
CA GLU A 161 -10.40 15.96 16.16
C GLU A 161 -10.80 14.85 17.14
N PRO A 162 -11.94 14.95 17.84
CA PRO A 162 -12.39 13.94 18.80
C PRO A 162 -12.38 12.52 18.21
N GLU A 163 -12.73 12.38 16.96
CA GLU A 163 -12.75 11.09 16.25
C GLU A 163 -11.36 10.42 16.18
N ILE A 164 -10.27 11.20 16.02
CA ILE A 164 -8.90 10.67 16.03
C ILE A 164 -8.54 10.12 17.41
N VAL A 165 -8.94 10.85 18.46
CA VAL A 165 -8.72 10.42 19.84
C VAL A 165 -9.49 9.16 20.16
N ASP A 166 -10.75 9.10 19.74
CA ASP A 166 -11.63 7.95 20.00
C ASP A 166 -11.11 6.69 19.31
N ILE A 167 -10.71 6.79 18.03
CA ILE A 167 -10.12 5.65 17.30
C ILE A 167 -8.81 5.22 17.96
N PHE A 168 -7.90 6.16 18.28
CA PHE A 168 -6.64 5.81 18.94
C PHE A 168 -6.86 5.08 20.25
N SER A 169 -7.80 5.56 21.07
CA SER A 169 -8.15 4.94 22.37
C SER A 169 -8.76 3.53 22.21
N SER A 170 -9.38 3.24 21.07
CA SER A 170 -9.97 1.93 20.77
C SER A 170 -8.99 0.93 20.13
N LEU A 171 -7.78 1.37 19.73
CA LEU A 171 -6.79 0.48 19.13
C LEU A 171 -6.31 -0.57 20.12
N ASN A 172 -6.31 -1.82 19.70
CA ASN A 172 -5.65 -2.89 20.44
C ASN A 172 -4.13 -2.84 20.20
N ILE A 173 -3.44 -2.05 20.98
CA ILE A 173 -2.00 -1.84 20.89
C ILE A 173 -1.22 -3.15 21.09
N ALA A 174 -1.71 -4.06 21.95
CA ALA A 174 -1.07 -5.34 22.19
C ALA A 174 -1.04 -6.22 20.93
N ASP A 175 -2.13 -6.26 20.16
CA ASP A 175 -2.19 -7.01 18.90
C ASP A 175 -1.28 -6.39 17.84
N VAL A 176 -1.23 -5.05 17.77
CA VAL A 176 -0.31 -4.33 16.87
C VAL A 176 1.15 -4.71 17.20
N HIS A 177 1.55 -4.62 18.46
CA HIS A 177 2.92 -4.97 18.89
C HIS A 177 3.21 -6.47 18.74
N SER A 178 2.22 -7.34 18.92
CA SER A 178 2.38 -8.78 18.62
C SER A 178 2.73 -9.01 17.14
N ARG A 179 2.11 -8.26 16.24
CA ARG A 179 2.35 -8.36 14.80
C ARG A 179 3.63 -7.64 14.35
N TYR A 180 3.94 -6.49 14.98
CA TYR A 180 5.07 -5.62 14.64
C TYR A 180 5.97 -5.36 15.86
N PRO A 181 6.63 -6.39 16.41
CA PRO A 181 7.30 -6.32 17.72
C PRO A 181 8.55 -5.42 17.76
N ARG A 182 9.00 -4.93 16.62
CA ARG A 182 10.17 -4.04 16.51
C ARG A 182 9.80 -2.57 16.46
N LEU A 183 8.51 -2.24 16.37
CA LEU A 183 8.03 -0.86 16.27
C LEU A 183 7.48 -0.42 17.62
N SER A 184 7.77 0.82 18.00
CA SER A 184 7.18 1.46 19.17
C SER A 184 5.77 2.03 18.90
N ALA A 185 5.42 2.22 17.63
CA ALA A 185 4.13 2.73 17.16
C ALA A 185 2.98 1.71 17.38
N PRO A 186 1.71 2.14 17.44
CA PRO A 186 1.25 3.49 17.14
C PRO A 186 1.35 4.44 18.32
N HIS A 187 1.60 5.72 18.02
CA HIS A 187 1.57 6.81 19.00
C HIS A 187 0.37 7.72 18.73
N ASP A 188 0.01 8.57 19.72
CA ASP A 188 -1.00 9.61 19.50
C ASP A 188 -0.50 10.65 18.48
N MET A 189 -1.44 11.40 17.88
CA MET A 189 -1.15 12.27 16.73
C MET A 189 -0.16 13.43 17.03
N ASP A 190 0.07 13.75 18.29
CA ASP A 190 1.01 14.81 18.69
C ASP A 190 2.41 14.25 19.00
N ASN A 191 2.52 12.93 19.15
CA ASN A 191 3.75 12.22 19.50
C ASN A 191 4.19 11.22 18.42
N LEU A 192 3.78 11.42 17.15
CA LEU A 192 4.17 10.57 16.05
C LEU A 192 5.69 10.50 15.90
N THR A 193 6.16 9.34 15.48
CA THR A 193 7.57 9.04 15.23
C THR A 193 7.78 8.44 13.86
N PHE A 194 9.03 8.14 13.50
CA PHE A 194 9.34 7.41 12.27
C PHE A 194 8.71 6.00 12.26
N ASP A 195 8.55 5.38 13.44
CA ASP A 195 7.90 4.06 13.54
C ASP A 195 6.43 4.09 13.12
N ASP A 196 5.72 5.23 13.29
CA ASP A 196 4.34 5.39 12.81
C ASP A 196 4.26 5.37 11.28
N PHE A 197 5.23 5.98 10.59
CA PHE A 197 5.34 5.88 9.14
C PHE A 197 5.58 4.43 8.69
N ILE A 198 6.53 3.75 9.32
CA ILE A 198 6.82 2.33 9.01
C ILE A 198 5.60 1.45 9.27
N LEU A 199 4.92 1.64 10.40
CA LEU A 199 3.72 0.89 10.75
C LEU A 199 2.58 1.16 9.75
N CYS A 200 2.35 2.42 9.38
CA CYS A 200 1.34 2.80 8.40
C CYS A 200 1.58 2.10 7.06
N THR A 201 2.80 2.17 6.52
CA THR A 201 3.15 1.55 5.23
C THR A 201 3.08 0.03 5.29
N ALA A 202 3.53 -0.60 6.38
CA ALA A 202 3.46 -2.04 6.58
C ALA A 202 2.01 -2.54 6.66
N ASN A 203 1.14 -1.81 7.38
CA ASN A 203 -0.29 -2.14 7.48
C ASN A 203 -0.99 -2.01 6.13
N ILE A 204 -0.77 -0.93 5.40
CA ILE A 204 -1.30 -0.72 4.04
C ILE A 204 -0.89 -1.86 3.10
N LYS A 205 0.39 -2.24 3.08
CA LYS A 205 0.91 -3.34 2.29
C LYS A 205 0.25 -4.67 2.68
N SER A 206 0.04 -4.90 3.98
CA SER A 206 -0.64 -6.10 4.50
C SER A 206 -2.10 -6.18 4.06
N ILE A 207 -2.86 -5.09 4.19
CA ILE A 207 -4.26 -5.03 3.75
C ILE A 207 -4.36 -5.28 2.24
N ALA A 208 -3.53 -4.59 1.43
CA ALA A 208 -3.53 -4.73 -0.03
C ALA A 208 -3.20 -6.17 -0.47
N ASP A 209 -2.24 -6.84 0.18
CA ASP A 209 -1.88 -8.23 -0.08
C ASP A 209 -3.06 -9.17 0.22
N LYS A 210 -3.75 -8.98 1.34
CA LYS A 210 -4.90 -9.80 1.74
C LYS A 210 -6.12 -9.58 0.84
N LEU A 211 -6.40 -8.34 0.43
CA LEU A 211 -7.41 -8.04 -0.58
C LEU A 211 -7.09 -8.75 -1.90
N THR A 212 -5.85 -8.65 -2.36
CA THR A 212 -5.40 -9.30 -3.58
C THR A 212 -5.56 -10.82 -3.51
N LYS A 213 -5.05 -11.46 -2.46
CA LYS A 213 -5.09 -12.92 -2.27
C LYS A 213 -6.51 -13.47 -2.13
N SER A 214 -7.44 -12.68 -1.58
CA SER A 214 -8.83 -13.11 -1.46
C SER A 214 -9.49 -13.44 -2.79
N LEU A 215 -9.00 -12.88 -3.89
CA LEU A 215 -9.56 -13.06 -5.23
C LEU A 215 -9.05 -14.33 -5.93
N GLU A 216 -7.84 -14.80 -5.62
CA GLU A 216 -7.11 -15.80 -6.39
C GLU A 216 -7.93 -17.07 -6.69
N ASN A 217 -8.51 -17.66 -5.65
CA ASN A 217 -9.22 -18.94 -5.78
C ASN A 217 -10.64 -18.83 -6.36
N LYS A 218 -11.10 -17.61 -6.64
CA LYS A 218 -12.45 -17.35 -7.17
C LYS A 218 -12.47 -17.06 -8.67
N ILE A 219 -11.30 -16.93 -9.29
CA ILE A 219 -11.20 -16.54 -10.70
C ILE A 219 -11.55 -17.70 -11.61
N ASP A 220 -12.61 -17.54 -12.42
CA ASP A 220 -12.91 -18.42 -13.56
C ASP A 220 -12.12 -17.92 -14.77
N TRP A 221 -10.95 -18.51 -14.99
CA TRP A 221 -10.03 -18.11 -16.05
C TRP A 221 -10.62 -18.32 -17.46
N GLY A 222 -11.54 -19.26 -17.63
CA GLY A 222 -12.25 -19.46 -18.90
C GLY A 222 -13.16 -18.27 -19.20
N LYS A 223 -14.04 -17.90 -18.26
CA LYS A 223 -14.92 -16.73 -18.42
C LYS A 223 -14.12 -15.44 -18.56
N PHE A 224 -13.08 -15.26 -17.73
CA PHE A 224 -12.18 -14.12 -17.82
C PHE A 224 -11.59 -13.98 -19.22
N SER A 225 -11.00 -15.06 -19.77
CA SER A 225 -10.30 -15.03 -21.05
C SER A 225 -11.25 -14.80 -22.23
N ARG A 226 -12.49 -15.33 -22.17
CA ARG A 226 -13.52 -15.06 -23.18
C ARG A 226 -13.86 -13.57 -23.26
N ARG A 227 -14.05 -12.91 -22.12
CA ARG A 227 -14.36 -11.48 -22.06
C ARG A 227 -13.17 -10.61 -22.47
N ASN A 228 -11.98 -11.04 -22.11
CA ASN A 228 -10.72 -10.32 -22.31
C ASN A 228 -9.89 -10.95 -23.44
N SER A 229 -10.52 -11.41 -24.52
CA SER A 229 -9.84 -12.07 -25.64
C SER A 229 -8.79 -11.17 -26.34
N ASN A 230 -8.94 -9.86 -26.22
CA ASN A 230 -7.98 -8.86 -26.65
C ASN A 230 -6.60 -8.97 -25.96
N LEU A 231 -6.51 -9.61 -24.79
CA LEU A 231 -5.23 -9.90 -24.11
C LEU A 231 -4.42 -10.96 -24.87
N PHE A 232 -5.05 -11.71 -25.76
CA PHE A 232 -4.42 -12.82 -26.48
C PHE A 232 -4.32 -12.59 -28.01
N PRO A 233 -3.81 -11.42 -28.49
CA PRO A 233 -3.83 -11.06 -29.91
C PRO A 233 -3.04 -12.02 -30.81
N LYS A 234 -2.03 -12.72 -30.25
CA LYS A 234 -1.19 -13.65 -31.02
C LYS A 234 -1.76 -15.08 -31.06
N LEU A 235 -2.83 -15.38 -30.34
CA LEU A 235 -3.37 -16.75 -30.28
C LEU A 235 -3.74 -17.30 -31.64
N LYS A 236 -4.36 -16.47 -32.50
CA LYS A 236 -4.71 -16.83 -33.88
C LYS A 236 -3.51 -17.26 -34.72
N LYS A 237 -2.31 -16.69 -34.44
CA LYS A 237 -1.07 -17.06 -35.18
C LYS A 237 -0.56 -18.46 -34.83
N PHE A 238 -0.99 -19.02 -33.71
CA PHE A 238 -0.54 -20.32 -33.21
C PHE A 238 -1.58 -21.43 -33.39
N ARG A 239 -2.64 -21.22 -34.20
CA ARG A 239 -3.76 -22.19 -34.38
C ARG A 239 -3.33 -23.62 -34.64
N SER A 240 -2.25 -23.82 -35.38
CA SER A 240 -1.74 -25.16 -35.74
C SER A 240 -0.75 -25.75 -34.72
N ASN A 241 -0.44 -25.03 -33.63
CA ASN A 241 0.58 -25.46 -32.69
C ASN A 241 0.10 -25.31 -31.26
N ARG A 242 -0.48 -26.38 -30.71
CA ARG A 242 -1.04 -26.44 -29.36
C ARG A 242 -0.01 -26.06 -28.27
N THR A 243 1.21 -26.55 -28.36
CA THR A 243 2.27 -26.27 -27.40
C THR A 243 2.57 -24.78 -27.34
N ARG A 244 2.62 -24.09 -28.48
CA ARG A 244 2.82 -22.63 -28.51
C ARG A 244 1.61 -21.87 -27.98
N GLN A 245 0.38 -22.33 -28.22
CA GLN A 245 -0.83 -21.72 -27.66
C GLN A 245 -0.79 -21.78 -26.12
N VAL A 246 -0.52 -22.98 -25.57
CA VAL A 246 -0.42 -23.22 -24.13
C VAL A 246 0.65 -22.32 -23.49
N SER A 247 1.87 -22.33 -24.05
CA SER A 247 2.97 -21.50 -23.55
C SER A 247 2.64 -20.01 -23.61
N TYR A 248 2.01 -19.56 -24.68
CA TYR A 248 1.64 -18.16 -24.85
C TYR A 248 0.62 -17.69 -23.81
N ILE A 249 -0.45 -18.47 -23.58
CA ILE A 249 -1.46 -18.13 -22.55
C ILE A 249 -0.82 -18.10 -21.16
N LYS A 250 0.00 -19.12 -20.80
CA LYS A 250 0.71 -19.16 -19.52
C LYS A 250 1.57 -17.92 -19.31
N ASN A 251 2.30 -17.50 -20.34
CA ASN A 251 3.15 -16.32 -20.23
C ASN A 251 2.32 -15.05 -20.08
N VAL A 252 1.27 -14.84 -20.86
CA VAL A 252 0.41 -13.66 -20.75
C VAL A 252 -0.21 -13.56 -19.35
N ILE A 253 -0.76 -14.64 -18.83
CA ILE A 253 -1.35 -14.64 -17.48
C ILE A 253 -0.27 -14.44 -16.41
N SER A 254 0.89 -15.07 -16.56
CA SER A 254 2.01 -14.89 -15.62
C SER A 254 2.54 -13.46 -15.63
N ASP A 255 2.62 -12.82 -16.79
CA ASP A 255 3.09 -11.44 -16.91
C ASP A 255 2.10 -10.46 -16.26
N ILE A 256 0.78 -10.71 -16.39
CA ILE A 256 -0.25 -9.83 -15.85
C ILE A 256 -0.52 -10.12 -14.37
N TYR A 257 -0.62 -11.38 -13.96
CA TYR A 257 -1.11 -11.77 -12.63
C TYR A 257 -0.09 -12.53 -11.77
N GLY A 258 1.13 -12.74 -12.23
CA GLY A 258 2.22 -13.36 -11.46
C GLY A 258 2.10 -14.87 -11.28
N ILE A 259 1.02 -15.52 -11.73
CA ILE A 259 0.77 -16.96 -11.54
C ILE A 259 1.00 -17.77 -12.81
N ARG A 260 1.35 -19.05 -12.61
CA ARG A 260 1.49 -20.01 -13.70
C ARG A 260 0.30 -20.99 -13.66
N LEU A 261 -0.59 -20.88 -14.63
CA LEU A 261 -1.75 -21.76 -14.74
C LEU A 261 -1.35 -23.22 -15.04
N SER A 262 -2.16 -24.18 -14.54
CA SER A 262 -2.05 -25.58 -14.92
C SER A 262 -2.46 -25.80 -16.38
N ASP A 263 -2.02 -26.91 -16.99
CA ASP A 263 -2.40 -27.25 -18.37
C ASP A 263 -3.92 -27.40 -18.51
N THR A 264 -4.59 -28.01 -17.53
CA THR A 264 -6.05 -28.14 -17.50
C THR A 264 -6.76 -26.79 -17.51
N CYS A 265 -6.24 -25.82 -16.76
CA CYS A 265 -6.80 -24.48 -16.74
C CYS A 265 -6.63 -23.77 -18.10
N VAL A 266 -5.47 -23.94 -18.75
CA VAL A 266 -5.20 -23.38 -20.07
C VAL A 266 -6.06 -24.03 -21.13
N ASP A 267 -6.34 -25.34 -21.05
CA ASP A 267 -7.26 -26.04 -21.95
C ASP A 267 -8.67 -25.47 -21.85
N ASN A 268 -9.16 -25.20 -20.65
CA ASN A 268 -10.46 -24.53 -20.46
C ASN A 268 -10.50 -23.11 -21.06
N ILE A 269 -9.38 -22.37 -20.96
CA ILE A 269 -9.26 -21.06 -21.62
C ILE A 269 -9.36 -21.20 -23.13
N LEU A 270 -8.64 -22.13 -23.72
CA LEU A 270 -8.66 -22.32 -25.19
C LEU A 270 -10.05 -22.68 -25.70
N ILE A 271 -10.74 -23.62 -25.02
CA ILE A 271 -12.14 -23.97 -25.33
C ILE A 271 -13.07 -22.75 -25.22
N SER A 272 -12.78 -21.84 -24.30
CA SER A 272 -13.62 -20.66 -24.04
C SER A 272 -13.45 -19.53 -25.06
N ILE A 273 -12.30 -19.49 -25.77
CA ILE A 273 -11.96 -18.45 -26.77
C ILE A 273 -12.27 -18.89 -28.19
N GLU A 274 -12.28 -20.22 -28.45
CA GLU A 274 -12.71 -20.81 -29.76
C GLU A 274 -14.19 -20.58 -29.99
#